data_e786cc295b4937a153c8f3a6437b06f4
#
_entry.id   e786cc295b4937a153c8f3a6437b06f4
#
_cell.length_a   1.000
_cell.length_b   1.000
_cell.length_c   1.000
_cell.angle_alpha   90.00
_cell.angle_beta   90.00
_cell.angle_gamma   90.00
#
_symmetry.space_group_name_H-M   'P 1'
#
loop_
_entity.id
_entity.type
_entity.pdbx_description
1 polymer ?
#
loop_
_entity_poly.entity_id
_entity_poly.type
_entity_poly.pdbx_seq_one_letter_code
_entity_poly.pdbx_strand_id
1 'polypeptide(L)'
;MNAASAKTAAVLTISDSSYVGKREDVSGPAIVRELEAANFKVVHTSILPDEKDLIAARLIECSELTRLVVTTGGTGIAARDVTPEATLGVIERRVEGIEEKMRQEGAKKTPFAALSRGVCGVRGKTLLLNLPGSPSAAVESLQAVIGILPHALELLDGKTDH
;
A
#
# COMPACT_ATOMS: atom_id res chain seq x y z
N MET A 1 20.53 23.61 4.54
CA MET A 1 20.16 22.53 3.61
C MET A 1 18.95 21.80 4.18
N ASN A 2 17.83 21.91 3.52
CA ASN A 2 16.72 21.01 3.85
C ASN A 2 17.09 19.63 3.32
N ALA A 3 17.47 18.73 4.23
CA ALA A 3 17.48 17.32 3.89
C ALA A 3 16.07 16.98 3.41
N ALA A 4 15.91 16.67 2.14
CA ALA A 4 14.67 16.12 1.64
C ALA A 4 14.35 14.93 2.55
N SER A 5 13.20 14.96 3.20
CA SER A 5 12.73 13.84 4.02
C SER A 5 12.87 12.57 3.20
N ALA A 6 13.64 11.60 3.70
CA ALA A 6 13.92 10.39 2.96
C ALA A 6 12.60 9.68 2.64
N LYS A 7 12.37 9.37 1.36
CA LYS A 7 11.18 8.65 0.89
C LYS A 7 11.31 7.17 1.28
N THR A 8 11.13 6.88 2.56
CA THR A 8 11.19 5.51 3.07
C THR A 8 9.87 4.78 2.90
N ALA A 9 9.93 3.50 2.60
CA ALA A 9 8.75 2.67 2.42
C ALA A 9 8.89 1.31 3.09
N ALA A 10 7.74 0.73 3.44
CA ALA A 10 7.59 -0.66 3.84
C ALA A 10 6.61 -1.35 2.90
N VAL A 11 6.85 -2.63 2.62
CA VAL A 11 5.97 -3.47 1.79
C VAL A 11 5.53 -4.68 2.60
N LEU A 12 4.21 -4.84 2.72
CA LEU A 12 3.59 -5.93 3.45
C LEU A 12 2.78 -6.80 2.48
N THR A 13 3.15 -8.06 2.35
CA THR A 13 2.37 -9.03 1.58
C THR A 13 1.38 -9.72 2.51
N ILE A 14 0.10 -9.61 2.19
CA ILE A 14 -0.98 -10.21 2.97
C ILE A 14 -1.49 -11.44 2.25
N SER A 15 -1.15 -12.61 2.74
CA SER A 15 -1.49 -13.89 2.11
C SER A 15 -1.29 -15.05 3.09
N ASP A 16 -2.36 -15.77 3.41
CA ASP A 16 -2.30 -16.98 4.22
C ASP A 16 -1.37 -18.02 3.60
N SER A 17 -1.48 -18.26 2.28
CA SER A 17 -0.70 -19.29 1.59
C SER A 17 0.79 -18.95 1.50
N SER A 18 1.13 -17.71 1.28
CA SER A 18 2.53 -17.26 1.28
C SER A 18 3.12 -17.26 2.69
N TYR A 19 2.31 -16.91 3.70
CA TYR A 19 2.73 -16.89 5.09
C TYR A 19 3.15 -18.28 5.59
N VAL A 20 2.42 -19.33 5.21
CA VAL A 20 2.77 -20.72 5.58
C VAL A 20 3.72 -21.41 4.59
N GLY A 21 4.22 -20.71 3.59
CA GLY A 21 5.17 -21.22 2.63
C GLY A 21 4.61 -22.12 1.53
N LYS A 22 3.28 -22.20 1.37
CA LYS A 22 2.63 -23.00 0.32
C LYS A 22 2.68 -22.33 -1.05
N ARG A 23 2.89 -21.03 -1.11
CA ARG A 23 2.96 -20.23 -2.32
C ARG A 23 4.09 -19.22 -2.21
N GLU A 24 4.84 -19.04 -3.30
CA GLU A 24 5.86 -18.00 -3.39
C GLU A 24 5.22 -16.62 -3.43
N ASP A 25 5.77 -15.68 -2.66
CA ASP A 25 5.39 -14.27 -2.77
C ASP A 25 6.06 -13.63 -3.98
N VAL A 26 5.29 -13.38 -5.02
CA VAL A 26 5.74 -12.71 -6.24
C VAL A 26 5.38 -11.23 -6.21
N SER A 27 4.26 -10.86 -5.61
CA SER A 27 3.75 -9.48 -5.56
C SER A 27 4.65 -8.57 -4.73
N GLY A 28 5.04 -8.99 -3.53
CA GLY A 28 5.88 -8.18 -2.65
C GLY A 28 7.17 -7.72 -3.31
N PRO A 29 8.01 -8.64 -3.83
CA PRO A 29 9.22 -8.28 -4.56
C PRO A 29 8.98 -7.40 -5.78
N ALA A 30 7.89 -7.61 -6.53
CA ALA A 30 7.53 -6.77 -7.67
C ALA A 30 7.24 -5.33 -7.25
N ILE A 31 6.51 -5.13 -6.15
CA ILE A 31 6.23 -3.81 -5.58
C ILE A 31 7.50 -3.13 -5.08
N VAL A 32 8.40 -3.88 -4.45
CA VAL A 32 9.70 -3.34 -4.01
C VAL A 32 10.47 -2.77 -5.20
N ARG A 33 10.56 -3.51 -6.31
CA ARG A 33 11.24 -3.04 -7.53
C ARG A 33 10.62 -1.76 -8.09
N GLU A 34 9.30 -1.66 -8.12
CA GLU A 34 8.61 -0.46 -8.59
C GLU A 34 8.89 0.76 -7.69
N LEU A 35 8.87 0.57 -6.38
CA LEU A 35 9.16 1.63 -5.42
C LEU A 35 10.61 2.11 -5.53
N GLU A 36 11.56 1.18 -5.61
CA GLU A 36 12.97 1.51 -5.74
C GLU A 36 13.26 2.24 -7.06
N ALA A 37 12.63 1.82 -8.17
CA ALA A 37 12.71 2.52 -9.45
C ALA A 37 12.16 3.96 -9.38
N ALA A 38 11.25 4.24 -8.46
CA ALA A 38 10.70 5.57 -8.20
C ALA A 38 11.43 6.32 -7.07
N ASN A 39 12.63 5.89 -6.72
CA ASN A 39 13.51 6.48 -5.70
C ASN A 39 12.97 6.42 -4.26
N PHE A 40 12.11 5.46 -3.97
CA PHE A 40 11.80 5.11 -2.58
C PHE A 40 12.86 4.16 -2.03
N LYS A 41 13.19 4.33 -0.76
CA LYS A 41 14.05 3.39 -0.03
C LYS A 41 13.15 2.44 0.74
N VAL A 42 13.07 1.19 0.29
CA VAL A 42 12.32 0.15 1.00
C VAL A 42 13.17 -0.38 2.15
N VAL A 43 12.75 -0.10 3.37
CA VAL A 43 13.49 -0.41 4.60
C VAL A 43 12.91 -1.60 5.37
N HIS A 44 11.71 -2.06 5.00
CA HIS A 44 11.08 -3.21 5.64
C HIS A 44 10.18 -3.95 4.66
N THR A 45 10.25 -5.27 4.69
CA THR A 45 9.33 -6.16 3.99
C THR A 45 8.90 -7.27 4.93
N SER A 46 7.65 -7.69 4.87
CA SER A 46 7.19 -8.88 5.58
C SER A 46 5.97 -9.51 4.91
N ILE A 47 5.73 -10.76 5.23
CA ILE A 47 4.55 -11.52 4.82
C ILE A 47 3.70 -11.76 6.05
N LEU A 48 2.41 -11.48 5.96
CA LEU A 48 1.44 -11.62 7.05
C LEU A 48 0.28 -12.52 6.61
N PRO A 49 -0.32 -13.26 7.55
CA PRO A 49 -1.58 -13.95 7.26
C PRO A 49 -2.74 -12.96 7.15
N ASP A 50 -3.85 -13.42 6.59
CA ASP A 50 -5.10 -12.63 6.47
C ASP A 50 -5.82 -12.52 7.82
N GLU A 51 -5.15 -11.92 8.80
CA GLU A 51 -5.59 -11.69 10.17
C GLU A 51 -5.63 -10.19 10.45
N LYS A 52 -6.83 -9.65 10.67
CA LYS A 52 -7.07 -8.20 10.82
C LYS A 52 -6.16 -7.55 11.87
N ASP A 53 -6.08 -8.14 13.06
CA ASP A 53 -5.34 -7.54 14.16
C ASP A 53 -3.82 -7.54 13.94
N LEU A 54 -3.30 -8.60 13.31
CA LEU A 54 -1.89 -8.68 12.94
C LEU A 54 -1.52 -7.66 11.85
N ILE A 55 -2.39 -7.50 10.85
CA ILE A 55 -2.21 -6.49 9.81
C ILE A 55 -2.22 -5.09 10.43
N ALA A 56 -3.23 -4.80 11.25
CA ALA A 56 -3.35 -3.49 11.91
C ALA A 56 -2.11 -3.16 12.76
N ALA A 57 -1.65 -4.10 13.58
CA ALA A 57 -0.45 -3.92 14.41
C ALA A 57 0.79 -3.62 13.56
N ARG A 58 0.98 -4.35 12.45
CA ARG A 58 2.13 -4.13 11.57
C ARG A 58 2.03 -2.81 10.81
N LEU A 59 0.84 -2.38 10.41
CA LEU A 59 0.63 -1.07 9.78
C LEU A 59 1.02 0.06 10.74
N ILE A 60 0.66 -0.04 12.00
CA ILE A 60 1.04 0.95 13.03
C ILE A 60 2.56 0.99 13.20
N GLU A 61 3.20 -0.16 13.41
CA GLU A 61 4.67 -0.25 13.52
C GLU A 61 5.38 0.40 12.33
N CYS A 62 5.01 -0.01 11.11
CA CYS A 62 5.64 0.50 9.90
C CYS A 62 5.39 2.00 9.69
N SER A 63 4.22 2.51 10.10
CA SER A 63 3.92 3.94 10.00
C SER A 63 4.81 4.82 10.88
N GLU A 64 5.35 4.26 11.95
CA GLU A 64 6.29 4.96 12.82
C GLU A 64 7.72 5.00 12.25
N LEU A 65 8.04 4.05 11.35
CA LEU A 65 9.38 3.87 10.78
C LEU A 65 9.53 4.41 9.37
N THR A 66 8.44 4.55 8.63
CA THR A 66 8.46 4.91 7.20
C THR A 66 7.47 6.00 6.88
N ARG A 67 7.58 6.54 5.66
CA ARG A 67 6.69 7.57 5.12
C ARG A 67 5.59 6.98 4.22
N LEU A 68 5.79 5.76 3.76
CA LEU A 68 4.85 5.03 2.91
C LEU A 68 4.79 3.58 3.36
N VAL A 69 3.59 3.08 3.60
CA VAL A 69 3.36 1.64 3.84
C VAL A 69 2.45 1.12 2.74
N VAL A 70 2.95 0.18 1.97
CA VAL A 70 2.20 -0.45 0.88
C VAL A 70 1.87 -1.88 1.26
N THR A 71 0.61 -2.26 1.16
CA THR A 71 0.18 -3.65 1.30
C THR A 71 -0.20 -4.21 -0.07
N THR A 72 -0.04 -5.51 -0.26
CA THR A 72 -0.55 -6.24 -1.42
C THR A 72 -1.26 -7.50 -0.94
N GLY A 73 -2.49 -7.68 -1.40
CA GLY A 73 -3.35 -8.80 -1.03
C GLY A 73 -4.44 -8.47 -0.01
N GLY A 74 -5.40 -9.36 0.12
CA GLY A 74 -6.49 -9.27 1.08
C GLY A 74 -7.50 -8.15 0.83
N THR A 75 -7.61 -7.65 -0.41
CA THR A 75 -8.45 -6.48 -0.75
C THR A 75 -9.75 -6.83 -1.47
N GLY A 76 -10.04 -8.09 -1.71
CA GLY A 76 -11.25 -8.53 -2.42
C GLY A 76 -12.46 -8.69 -1.49
N ILE A 77 -13.38 -9.54 -1.91
CA ILE A 77 -14.66 -9.78 -1.20
C ILE A 77 -14.75 -11.16 -0.56
N ALA A 78 -13.67 -11.93 -0.55
CA ALA A 78 -13.64 -13.21 0.15
C ALA A 78 -13.69 -13.00 1.67
N ALA A 79 -14.18 -14.01 2.39
CA ALA A 79 -14.39 -13.89 3.84
C ALA A 79 -13.11 -13.52 4.63
N ARG A 80 -11.96 -13.98 4.15
CA ARG A 80 -10.67 -13.66 4.79
C ARG A 80 -9.98 -12.42 4.25
N ASP A 81 -10.57 -11.70 3.29
CA ASP A 81 -10.05 -10.43 2.79
C ASP A 81 -10.40 -9.32 3.79
N VAL A 82 -9.47 -8.99 4.67
CA VAL A 82 -9.65 -8.05 5.78
C VAL A 82 -8.65 -6.89 5.79
N THR A 83 -7.81 -6.78 4.76
CA THR A 83 -6.82 -5.69 4.66
C THR A 83 -7.46 -4.31 4.69
N PRO A 84 -8.57 -4.02 3.97
CA PRO A 84 -9.22 -2.73 4.04
C PRO A 84 -9.72 -2.39 5.46
N GLU A 85 -10.33 -3.34 6.15
CA GLU A 85 -10.83 -3.14 7.51
C GLU A 85 -9.70 -2.87 8.50
N ALA A 86 -8.58 -3.61 8.38
CA ALA A 86 -7.40 -3.37 9.20
C ALA A 86 -6.83 -1.96 8.97
N THR A 87 -6.77 -1.52 7.71
CA THR A 87 -6.25 -0.22 7.32
C THR A 87 -7.16 0.91 7.80
N LEU A 88 -8.48 0.77 7.60
CA LEU A 88 -9.47 1.76 8.08
C LEU A 88 -9.40 1.95 9.59
N GLY A 89 -9.09 0.89 10.34
CA GLY A 89 -8.97 0.96 11.80
C GLY A 89 -7.75 1.74 12.31
N VAL A 90 -6.77 2.01 11.46
CA VAL A 90 -5.51 2.65 11.89
C VAL A 90 -5.24 3.99 11.21
N ILE A 91 -5.94 4.34 10.14
CA ILE A 91 -5.80 5.65 9.48
C ILE A 91 -6.64 6.72 10.19
N GLU A 92 -6.20 7.95 10.08
CA GLU A 92 -6.89 9.12 10.63
C GLU A 92 -7.75 9.81 9.57
N ARG A 93 -7.28 9.82 8.32
CA ARG A 93 -7.97 10.42 7.17
C ARG A 93 -7.83 9.53 5.95
N ARG A 94 -8.88 9.42 5.19
CA ARG A 94 -8.91 8.64 3.94
C ARG A 94 -8.58 9.55 2.75
N VAL A 95 -7.86 9.00 1.77
CA VAL A 95 -7.53 9.67 0.50
C VAL A 95 -8.23 8.91 -0.63
N GLU A 96 -9.52 9.11 -0.75
CA GLU A 96 -10.38 8.33 -1.67
C GLU A 96 -10.02 8.52 -3.15
N GLY A 97 -9.52 9.70 -3.53
CA GLY A 97 -9.12 9.96 -4.92
C GLY A 97 -7.99 9.05 -5.41
N ILE A 98 -7.05 8.66 -4.55
CA ILE A 98 -6.02 7.69 -4.88
C ILE A 98 -6.63 6.30 -5.11
N GLU A 99 -7.56 5.89 -4.26
CA GLU A 99 -8.30 4.62 -4.40
C GLU A 99 -9.06 4.56 -5.73
N GLU A 100 -9.77 5.63 -6.06
CA GLU A 100 -10.53 5.75 -7.30
C GLU A 100 -9.63 5.66 -8.52
N LYS A 101 -8.49 6.37 -8.49
CA LYS A 101 -7.53 6.36 -9.61
C LYS A 101 -6.99 4.97 -9.86
N MET A 102 -6.65 4.22 -8.83
CA MET A 102 -6.20 2.83 -8.98
C MET A 102 -7.28 1.95 -9.61
N ARG A 103 -8.53 2.04 -9.15
CA ARG A 103 -9.65 1.26 -9.70
C ARG A 103 -9.98 1.66 -11.15
N GLN A 104 -9.93 2.94 -11.47
CA GLN A 104 -10.16 3.43 -12.84
C GLN A 104 -9.13 2.87 -13.82
N GLU A 105 -7.85 2.89 -13.45
CA GLU A 105 -6.79 2.31 -14.29
C GLU A 105 -6.92 0.78 -14.41
N GLY A 106 -7.25 0.09 -13.31
CA GLY A 106 -7.50 -1.35 -13.34
C GLY A 106 -8.70 -1.73 -14.20
N ALA A 107 -9.75 -0.93 -14.19
CA ALA A 107 -10.96 -1.17 -14.98
C ALA A 107 -10.72 -1.13 -16.50
N LYS A 108 -9.67 -0.47 -16.96
CA LYS A 108 -9.27 -0.48 -18.38
C LYS A 108 -8.80 -1.86 -18.84
N LYS A 109 -8.35 -2.70 -17.93
CA LYS A 109 -7.79 -4.04 -18.20
C LYS A 109 -8.75 -5.16 -17.86
N THR A 110 -9.53 -5.01 -16.78
CA THR A 110 -10.47 -6.03 -16.33
C THR A 110 -11.64 -5.40 -15.55
N PRO A 111 -12.89 -5.87 -15.80
CA PRO A 111 -14.03 -5.43 -14.99
C PRO A 111 -13.92 -5.86 -13.52
N PHE A 112 -13.12 -6.86 -13.20
CA PHE A 112 -12.93 -7.36 -11.83
C PHE A 112 -12.18 -6.37 -10.93
N ALA A 113 -11.55 -5.34 -11.48
CA ALA A 113 -10.98 -4.25 -10.70
C ALA A 113 -12.01 -3.58 -9.79
N ALA A 114 -13.29 -3.58 -10.17
CA ALA A 114 -14.39 -3.06 -9.37
C ALA A 114 -14.60 -3.81 -8.05
N LEU A 115 -14.07 -5.02 -7.91
CA LEU A 115 -14.17 -5.82 -6.68
C LEU A 115 -13.06 -5.49 -5.67
N SER A 116 -12.07 -4.70 -6.05
CA SER A 116 -11.05 -4.24 -5.12
C SER A 116 -11.62 -3.20 -4.15
N ARG A 117 -11.42 -3.46 -2.86
CA ARG A 117 -11.84 -2.57 -1.76
C ARG A 117 -10.64 -1.88 -1.12
N GLY A 118 -9.50 -1.85 -1.82
CA GLY A 118 -8.27 -1.24 -1.32
C GLY A 118 -8.45 0.21 -0.88
N VAL A 119 -7.82 0.55 0.23
CA VAL A 119 -7.91 1.85 0.90
C VAL A 119 -6.59 2.59 0.77
N CYS A 120 -6.66 3.90 0.67
CA CYS A 120 -5.53 4.80 0.87
C CYS A 120 -5.87 5.79 1.99
N GLY A 121 -4.95 5.96 2.93
CA GLY A 121 -5.17 6.88 4.03
C GLY A 121 -3.90 7.36 4.69
N VAL A 122 -4.06 8.28 5.62
CA VAL A 122 -2.98 8.95 6.33
C VAL A 122 -2.99 8.54 7.80
N ARG A 123 -1.81 8.18 8.32
CA ARG A 123 -1.55 8.04 9.75
C ARG A 123 -0.32 8.86 10.11
N GLY A 124 -0.49 9.90 10.92
CA GLY A 124 0.58 10.85 11.19
C GLY A 124 1.08 11.51 9.90
N LYS A 125 2.35 11.31 9.58
CA LYS A 125 2.98 11.77 8.33
C LYS A 125 3.21 10.65 7.32
N THR A 126 2.60 9.51 7.52
CA THR A 126 2.75 8.32 6.68
C THR A 126 1.49 8.07 5.86
N LEU A 127 1.68 7.74 4.58
CA LEU A 127 0.62 7.31 3.69
C LEU A 127 0.56 5.78 3.70
N LEU A 128 -0.63 5.23 3.88
CA LEU A 128 -0.91 3.79 3.80
C LEU A 128 -1.69 3.50 2.54
N LEU A 129 -1.25 2.51 1.75
CA LEU A 129 -1.81 2.20 0.44
C LEU A 129 -2.03 0.70 0.29
N ASN A 130 -3.27 0.28 0.05
CA ASN A 130 -3.59 -1.12 -0.23
C ASN A 130 -3.59 -1.39 -1.74
N LEU A 131 -2.84 -2.41 -2.16
CA LEU A 131 -2.80 -2.89 -3.54
C LEU A 131 -3.44 -4.28 -3.66
N PRO A 132 -3.97 -4.63 -4.84
CA PRO A 132 -4.48 -5.98 -5.09
C PRO A 132 -3.43 -7.07 -4.88
N GLY A 133 -3.87 -8.33 -4.72
CA GLY A 133 -2.98 -9.46 -4.46
C GLY A 133 -2.27 -10.00 -5.69
N SER A 134 -2.86 -9.92 -6.90
CA SER A 134 -2.18 -10.43 -8.09
C SER A 134 -0.99 -9.54 -8.45
N PRO A 135 0.16 -10.12 -8.84
CA PRO A 135 1.37 -9.33 -9.12
C PRO A 135 1.16 -8.26 -10.18
N SER A 136 0.50 -8.59 -11.28
CA SER A 136 0.25 -7.64 -12.37
C SER A 136 -0.70 -6.51 -11.94
N ALA A 137 -1.80 -6.84 -11.26
CA ALA A 137 -2.75 -5.83 -10.77
C ALA A 137 -2.14 -4.94 -9.69
N ALA A 138 -1.30 -5.49 -8.83
CA ALA A 138 -0.60 -4.73 -7.80
C ALA A 138 0.37 -3.70 -8.43
N VAL A 139 1.18 -4.13 -9.39
CA VAL A 139 2.11 -3.25 -10.12
C VAL A 139 1.36 -2.17 -10.89
N GLU A 140 0.32 -2.52 -11.63
CA GLU A 140 -0.49 -1.58 -12.40
C GLU A 140 -1.17 -0.54 -11.52
N SER A 141 -1.72 -0.97 -10.38
CA SER A 141 -2.34 -0.06 -9.42
C SER A 141 -1.33 0.91 -8.82
N LEU A 142 -0.15 0.43 -8.48
CA LEU A 142 0.92 1.30 -7.96
C LEU A 142 1.40 2.28 -9.02
N GLN A 143 1.63 1.82 -10.25
CA GLN A 143 2.05 2.67 -11.37
C GLN A 143 1.05 3.80 -11.65
N ALA A 144 -0.25 3.54 -11.46
CA ALA A 144 -1.30 4.54 -11.63
C ALA A 144 -1.15 5.75 -10.69
N VAL A 145 -0.57 5.56 -9.52
CA VAL A 145 -0.53 6.59 -8.46
C VAL A 145 0.89 6.96 -8.01
N ILE A 146 1.90 6.20 -8.38
CA ILE A 146 3.27 6.37 -7.86
C ILE A 146 3.83 7.78 -8.12
N GLY A 147 3.46 8.40 -9.23
CA GLY A 147 3.91 9.75 -9.59
C GLY A 147 3.36 10.85 -8.69
N ILE A 148 2.26 10.62 -8.00
CA ILE A 148 1.66 11.60 -7.08
C ILE A 148 2.07 11.36 -5.62
N LEU A 149 2.61 10.21 -5.28
CA LEU A 149 2.99 9.88 -3.90
C LEU A 149 4.06 10.83 -3.31
N PRO A 150 5.13 11.21 -4.04
CA PRO A 150 6.10 12.17 -3.50
C PRO A 150 5.48 13.50 -3.09
N HIS A 151 4.59 14.05 -3.92
CA HIS A 151 3.89 15.30 -3.60
C HIS A 151 2.97 15.13 -2.37
N ALA A 152 2.27 14.01 -2.27
CA ALA A 152 1.45 13.70 -1.10
C ALA A 152 2.28 13.71 0.19
N LEU A 153 3.48 13.11 0.16
CA LEU A 153 4.39 13.08 1.32
C LEU A 153 4.91 14.48 1.67
N GLU A 154 5.19 15.32 0.66
CA GLU A 154 5.57 16.72 0.89
C GLU A 154 4.47 17.51 1.59
N LEU A 155 3.22 17.32 1.20
CA LEU A 155 2.08 17.95 1.88
C LEU A 155 1.97 17.50 3.34
N LEU A 156 2.22 16.22 3.62
CA LEU A 156 2.24 15.69 4.99
C LEU A 156 3.41 16.25 5.82
N ASP A 157 4.48 16.70 5.18
CA ASP A 157 5.58 17.40 5.83
C ASP A 157 5.30 18.89 6.08
N GLY A 158 4.14 19.37 5.65
CA GLY A 158 3.77 20.78 5.79
C GLY A 158 4.29 21.69 4.68
N LYS A 159 4.79 21.13 3.58
CA LYS A 159 5.21 21.89 2.41
C LYS A 159 3.99 22.21 1.54
N THR A 160 3.33 23.31 1.86
CA THR A 160 2.07 23.73 1.24
C THR A 160 2.22 24.93 0.30
N ASP A 161 3.42 25.24 -0.12
CA ASP A 161 3.70 26.32 -1.07
C ASP A 161 3.15 25.95 -2.47
N HIS A 162 2.10 26.61 -2.87
CA HIS A 162 1.44 26.48 -4.17
C HIS A 162 1.78 27.66 -5.08
#